data_030aef9e17ac1475f2513b53479e76dd
#
_entry.id   030aef9e17ac1475f2513b53479e76dd
#
_cell.length_a   1.000
_cell.length_b   1.000
_cell.length_c   1.000
_cell.angle_alpha   90.00
_cell.angle_beta   90.00
_cell.angle_gamma   90.00
#
_symmetry.space_group_name_H-M   'P 1'
#
loop_
_entity.id
_entity.type
_entity.pdbx_description
1 polymer ?
#
loop_
_entity_poly.entity_id
_entity_poly.type
_entity_poly.pdbx_seq_one_letter_code
_entity_poly.pdbx_strand_id
1 'polypeptide(L)'
;MIRLAISKGRILEQAIEILRKININCKFNPRDSRKLIIPTNMKNLEIIVIKASDVPVYIDSGKVDLGIVGFDTLLEESIANHYRLLDLQIAKCKLVVAGKPNTTYFNNMKIATKYPNAAKKYFEEIGLQCSILKLYGSIELAPVLSLSDFIVDIVESG
;
A
#
# COMPACT_ATOMS: atom_id res chain seq x y z
N MET A 1 2.06 -3.76 26.30
CA MET A 1 2.99 -3.25 25.27
C MET A 1 2.18 -3.05 24.00
N ILE A 2 2.07 -1.82 23.52
CA ILE A 2 1.38 -1.50 22.26
C ILE A 2 2.39 -1.58 21.12
N ARG A 3 2.02 -2.26 20.05
CA ARG A 3 2.82 -2.42 18.84
C ARG A 3 2.16 -1.70 17.68
N LEU A 4 2.86 -0.69 17.15
CA LEU A 4 2.43 0.07 15.99
C LEU A 4 3.24 -0.35 14.76
N ALA A 5 2.63 -1.09 13.83
CA ALA A 5 3.26 -1.38 12.55
C ALA A 5 3.18 -0.18 11.61
N ILE A 6 4.28 0.15 10.94
CA ILE A 6 4.32 1.20 9.91
C ILE A 6 4.97 0.63 8.66
N SER A 7 4.30 0.83 7.52
CA SER A 7 4.86 0.40 6.23
C SER A 7 6.10 1.21 5.85
N LYS A 8 7.10 0.52 5.29
CA LYS A 8 8.34 1.13 4.81
C LYS A 8 8.09 2.19 3.74
N GLY A 9 9.06 3.09 3.55
CA GLY A 9 9.04 4.11 2.52
C GLY A 9 8.43 5.42 2.99
N ARG A 10 7.82 6.17 2.08
CA ARG A 10 7.28 7.51 2.31
C ARG A 10 6.26 7.58 3.46
N ILE A 11 5.45 6.54 3.63
CA ILE A 11 4.49 6.46 4.75
C ILE A 11 5.23 6.47 6.10
N LEU A 12 6.33 5.71 6.24
CA LEU A 12 7.13 5.70 7.46
C LEU A 12 7.64 7.10 7.80
N GLU A 13 8.16 7.81 6.80
CA GLU A 13 8.72 9.15 6.99
C GLU A 13 7.67 10.12 7.53
N GLN A 14 6.53 10.20 6.85
CA GLN A 14 5.46 11.11 7.22
C GLN A 14 4.76 10.70 8.52
N ALA A 15 4.61 9.41 8.78
CA ALA A 15 4.07 8.91 10.04
C ALA A 15 4.96 9.28 11.23
N ILE A 16 6.28 9.15 11.11
CA ILE A 16 7.21 9.57 12.16
C ILE A 16 7.12 11.08 12.43
N GLU A 17 6.92 11.91 11.41
CA GLU A 17 6.70 13.35 11.59
C GLU A 17 5.41 13.66 12.35
N ILE A 18 4.32 12.92 12.05
CA ILE A 18 3.07 13.06 12.82
C ILE A 18 3.28 12.65 14.28
N LEU A 19 3.92 11.50 14.51
CA LEU A 19 4.19 11.02 15.87
C LEU A 19 5.03 12.00 16.67
N ARG A 20 6.02 12.66 16.05
CA ARG A 20 6.82 13.71 16.69
C ARG A 20 5.98 14.92 17.13
N LYS A 21 4.99 15.32 16.34
CA LYS A 21 4.09 16.45 16.68
C LYS A 21 3.28 16.19 17.95
N ILE A 22 3.05 14.93 18.29
CA ILE A 22 2.37 14.51 19.52
C ILE A 22 3.35 13.97 20.57
N ASN A 23 4.63 14.38 20.48
CA ASN A 23 5.70 14.03 21.41
C ASN A 23 6.02 12.52 21.52
N ILE A 24 5.70 11.74 20.48
CA ILE A 24 6.14 10.35 20.36
C ILE A 24 7.40 10.32 19.50
N ASN A 25 8.54 10.00 20.12
CA ASN A 25 9.84 10.00 19.48
C ASN A 25 10.46 8.60 19.45
N CYS A 26 10.97 8.19 18.30
CA CYS A 26 11.76 6.97 18.16
C CYS A 26 13.12 7.13 18.86
N LYS A 27 13.57 6.11 19.57
CA LYS A 27 14.93 6.08 20.18
C LYS A 27 16.05 5.98 19.15
N PHE A 28 15.75 5.52 17.93
CA PHE A 28 16.67 5.44 16.81
C PHE A 28 15.98 6.01 15.57
N ASN A 29 16.76 6.52 14.62
CA ASN A 29 16.20 6.89 13.33
C ASN A 29 15.81 5.63 12.54
N PRO A 30 14.53 5.44 12.19
CA PRO A 30 14.10 4.26 11.43
C PRO A 30 14.73 4.10 10.04
N ARG A 31 15.22 5.20 9.45
CA ARG A 31 15.87 5.19 8.14
C ARG A 31 17.27 4.59 8.19
N ASP A 32 18.02 4.87 9.26
CA ASP A 32 19.42 4.50 9.40
C ASP A 32 19.58 3.17 10.14
N SER A 33 18.52 2.68 10.74
CA SER A 33 18.52 1.47 11.53
C SER A 33 18.12 0.24 10.72
N ARG A 34 18.92 -0.82 10.81
CA ARG A 34 18.52 -2.16 10.33
C ARG A 34 17.53 -2.87 11.27
N LYS A 35 17.26 -2.28 12.44
CA LYS A 35 16.30 -2.83 13.41
C LYS A 35 14.89 -2.63 12.90
N LEU A 36 14.11 -3.70 12.91
CA LEU A 36 12.70 -3.69 12.52
C LEU A 36 11.77 -3.32 13.69
N ILE A 37 12.24 -3.45 14.94
CA ILE A 37 11.53 -3.07 16.15
C ILE A 37 12.25 -1.87 16.75
N ILE A 38 11.54 -0.77 16.89
CA ILE A 38 12.07 0.53 17.30
C ILE A 38 11.34 1.00 18.55
N PRO A 39 12.02 1.00 19.71
CA PRO A 39 11.46 1.57 20.92
C PRO A 39 11.20 3.08 20.76
N THR A 40 10.19 3.57 21.48
CA THR A 40 9.91 5.00 21.56
C THR A 40 10.28 5.55 22.94
N ASN A 41 10.10 6.86 23.15
CA ASN A 41 10.19 7.49 24.46
C ASN A 41 9.06 7.06 25.39
N MET A 42 7.97 6.47 24.87
CA MET A 42 6.91 5.87 25.66
C MET A 42 7.27 4.43 26.04
N LYS A 43 7.25 4.11 27.34
CA LYS A 43 7.67 2.79 27.86
C LYS A 43 6.84 1.61 27.33
N ASN A 44 5.59 1.88 26.94
CA ASN A 44 4.63 0.87 26.52
C ASN A 44 4.32 0.89 25.01
N LEU A 45 5.10 1.62 24.20
CA LEU A 45 4.90 1.73 22.74
C LEU A 45 6.19 1.43 21.99
N GLU A 46 6.12 0.48 21.07
CA GLU A 46 7.17 0.20 20.09
C GLU A 46 6.63 0.28 18.66
N ILE A 47 7.49 0.70 17.73
CA ILE A 47 7.18 0.78 16.31
C ILE A 47 7.81 -0.41 15.60
N ILE A 48 7.03 -1.06 14.73
CA ILE A 48 7.48 -2.19 13.91
C ILE A 48 7.47 -1.75 12.44
N VAL A 49 8.63 -1.83 11.78
CA VAL A 49 8.78 -1.39 10.39
C VAL A 49 8.76 -2.61 9.47
N ILE A 50 7.68 -2.77 8.70
CA ILE A 50 7.45 -3.93 7.82
C ILE A 50 6.99 -3.50 6.42
N LYS A 51 6.82 -4.46 5.50
CA LYS A 51 6.25 -4.21 4.17
C LYS A 51 4.78 -3.84 4.28
N ALA A 52 4.28 -3.03 3.35
CA ALA A 52 2.88 -2.60 3.34
C ALA A 52 1.91 -3.79 3.32
N SER A 53 2.13 -4.78 2.46
CA SER A 53 1.32 -6.01 2.36
C SER A 53 1.27 -6.82 3.65
N ASP A 54 2.27 -6.70 4.50
CA ASP A 54 2.37 -7.50 5.71
C ASP A 54 1.64 -6.83 6.90
N VAL A 55 1.42 -5.50 6.87
CA VAL A 55 0.78 -4.77 7.97
C VAL A 55 -0.59 -5.35 8.33
N PRO A 56 -1.52 -5.56 7.38
CA PRO A 56 -2.82 -6.15 7.69
C PRO A 56 -2.70 -7.56 8.27
N VAL A 57 -1.78 -8.38 7.75
CA VAL A 57 -1.55 -9.76 8.22
C VAL A 57 -1.11 -9.80 9.69
N TYR A 58 -0.19 -8.89 10.07
CA TYR A 58 0.28 -8.81 11.45
C TYR A 58 -0.79 -8.33 12.42
N ILE A 59 -1.67 -7.40 11.97
CA ILE A 59 -2.82 -6.96 12.76
C ILE A 59 -3.80 -8.13 12.95
N ASP A 60 -4.15 -8.81 11.88
CA ASP A 60 -5.09 -9.94 11.91
C ASP A 60 -4.61 -11.10 12.79
N SER A 61 -3.29 -11.33 12.82
CA SER A 61 -2.67 -12.32 13.74
C SER A 61 -2.66 -11.91 15.21
N GLY A 62 -3.06 -10.69 15.55
CA GLY A 62 -3.01 -10.14 16.91
C GLY A 62 -1.58 -9.91 17.45
N LYS A 63 -0.56 -9.88 16.57
CA LYS A 63 0.83 -9.61 16.96
C LYS A 63 1.18 -8.12 16.94
N VAL A 64 0.33 -7.33 16.32
CA VAL A 64 0.40 -5.88 16.22
C VAL A 64 -0.98 -5.32 16.55
N ASP A 65 -1.03 -4.25 17.33
CA ASP A 65 -2.27 -3.65 17.80
C ASP A 65 -2.81 -2.60 16.83
N LEU A 66 -1.91 -1.86 16.18
CA LEU A 66 -2.23 -0.76 15.26
C LEU A 66 -1.34 -0.81 14.02
N GLY A 67 -1.84 -0.30 12.90
CA GLY A 67 -1.08 -0.22 11.66
C GLY A 67 -1.25 1.12 10.93
N ILE A 68 -0.16 1.63 10.35
CA ILE A 68 -0.18 2.74 9.40
C ILE A 68 0.28 2.19 8.05
N VAL A 69 -0.63 2.21 7.08
CA VAL A 69 -0.43 1.60 5.76
C VAL A 69 -1.19 2.40 4.70
N GLY A 70 -0.81 2.27 3.45
CA GLY A 70 -1.51 2.88 2.33
C GLY A 70 -2.92 2.30 2.14
N PHE A 71 -3.86 3.14 1.75
CA PHE A 71 -5.22 2.71 1.47
C PHE A 71 -5.30 1.75 0.27
N ASP A 72 -4.38 1.88 -0.68
CA ASP A 72 -4.17 0.95 -1.78
C ASP A 72 -3.95 -0.49 -1.31
N THR A 73 -3.16 -0.67 -0.25
CA THR A 73 -2.97 -1.98 0.37
C THR A 73 -4.25 -2.52 1.00
N LEU A 74 -5.04 -1.67 1.68
CA LEU A 74 -6.32 -2.07 2.26
C LEU A 74 -7.36 -2.41 1.20
N LEU A 75 -7.33 -1.76 0.04
CA LEU A 75 -8.21 -2.08 -1.10
C LEU A 75 -7.85 -3.43 -1.73
N GLU A 76 -6.57 -3.76 -1.75
CA GLU A 76 -6.08 -5.01 -2.35
C GLU A 76 -6.25 -6.20 -1.42
N GLU A 77 -5.89 -6.03 -0.15
CA GLU A 77 -5.94 -7.09 0.85
C GLU A 77 -7.34 -7.15 1.47
N SER A 78 -8.16 -8.10 1.02
CA SER A 78 -9.52 -8.35 1.56
C SER A 78 -9.45 -8.99 2.96
N ILE A 79 -8.90 -8.30 3.94
CA ILE A 79 -8.77 -8.80 5.31
C ILE A 79 -9.95 -8.33 6.14
N ALA A 80 -10.68 -9.29 6.73
CA ALA A 80 -11.99 -9.05 7.35
C ALA A 80 -11.95 -8.51 8.80
N ASN A 81 -10.81 -8.62 9.50
CA ASN A 81 -10.76 -8.46 10.97
C ASN A 81 -10.05 -7.18 11.45
N HIS A 82 -10.02 -6.13 10.64
CA HIS A 82 -9.48 -4.85 11.07
C HIS A 82 -10.46 -3.70 10.83
N TYR A 83 -10.29 -2.64 11.62
CA TYR A 83 -11.07 -1.41 11.49
C TYR A 83 -10.19 -0.26 11.03
N ARG A 84 -10.65 0.49 10.05
CA ARG A 84 -10.04 1.75 9.67
C ARG A 84 -10.45 2.83 10.67
N LEU A 85 -9.53 3.25 11.52
CA LEU A 85 -9.78 4.20 12.60
C LEU A 85 -9.67 5.65 12.14
N LEU A 86 -8.68 5.97 11.31
CA LEU A 86 -8.33 7.34 10.95
C LEU A 86 -7.66 7.41 9.58
N ASP A 87 -7.97 8.46 8.83
CA ASP A 87 -7.23 8.85 7.64
C ASP A 87 -6.21 9.93 8.02
N LEU A 88 -4.92 9.57 7.95
CA LEU A 88 -3.82 10.49 8.31
C LEU A 88 -3.53 11.53 7.23
N GLN A 89 -4.15 11.45 6.05
CA GLN A 89 -3.95 12.37 4.92
C GLN A 89 -2.50 12.48 4.44
N ILE A 90 -1.72 11.41 4.62
CA ILE A 90 -0.32 11.31 4.21
C ILE A 90 -0.14 10.44 2.98
N ALA A 91 1.01 10.56 2.32
CA ALA A 91 1.42 9.75 1.18
C ALA A 91 0.33 9.63 0.10
N LYS A 92 -0.37 10.73 -0.19
CA LYS A 92 -1.47 10.76 -1.15
C LYS A 92 -1.03 10.24 -2.51
N CYS A 93 -1.85 9.37 -3.09
CA CYS A 93 -1.64 8.78 -4.40
C CYS A 93 -2.99 8.43 -5.03
N LYS A 94 -2.96 8.06 -6.31
CA LYS A 94 -4.14 7.58 -7.05
C LYS A 94 -3.79 6.27 -7.73
N LEU A 95 -4.71 5.31 -7.72
CA LEU A 95 -4.69 4.18 -8.65
C LEU A 95 -5.22 4.67 -9.99
N VAL A 96 -4.46 4.45 -11.05
CA VAL A 96 -4.82 4.85 -12.40
C VAL A 96 -4.70 3.67 -13.36
N VAL A 97 -5.51 3.70 -14.41
CA VAL A 97 -5.34 2.82 -15.57
C VAL A 97 -4.51 3.58 -16.60
N ALA A 98 -3.43 2.97 -17.07
CA ALA A 98 -2.58 3.53 -18.12
C ALA A 98 -2.36 2.50 -19.22
N GLY A 99 -2.19 2.99 -20.46
CA GLY A 99 -1.96 2.17 -21.66
C GLY A 99 -1.30 2.99 -22.74
N LYS A 100 -1.19 2.42 -23.95
CA LYS A 100 -0.67 3.14 -25.11
C LYS A 100 -1.61 4.30 -25.48
N PRO A 101 -1.09 5.41 -26.00
CA PRO A 101 -1.93 6.52 -26.47
C PRO A 101 -3.00 6.05 -27.47
N ASN A 102 -4.18 6.63 -27.37
CA ASN A 102 -5.33 6.35 -28.26
C ASN A 102 -5.88 4.92 -28.18
N THR A 103 -5.57 4.16 -27.12
CA THR A 103 -6.18 2.84 -26.88
C THR A 103 -7.43 3.01 -26.02
N THR A 104 -8.55 2.44 -26.47
CA THR A 104 -9.82 2.39 -25.73
C THR A 104 -9.96 1.05 -25.03
N TYR A 105 -10.76 1.00 -23.95
CA TYR A 105 -11.07 -0.24 -23.25
C TYR A 105 -11.90 -1.19 -24.13
N PHE A 106 -11.65 -2.47 -24.01
CA PHE A 106 -12.39 -3.53 -24.71
C PHE A 106 -12.50 -4.77 -23.83
N ASN A 107 -13.48 -5.64 -24.13
CA ASN A 107 -13.66 -6.88 -23.38
C ASN A 107 -12.49 -7.85 -23.59
N ASN A 108 -12.16 -8.58 -22.54
CA ASN A 108 -11.05 -9.55 -22.49
C ASN A 108 -9.64 -8.94 -22.64
N MET A 109 -9.50 -7.61 -22.43
CA MET A 109 -8.18 -6.97 -22.37
C MET A 109 -7.34 -7.54 -21.23
N LYS A 110 -6.02 -7.50 -21.41
CA LYS A 110 -5.04 -7.94 -20.41
C LYS A 110 -4.57 -6.75 -19.59
N ILE A 111 -4.68 -6.86 -18.28
CA ILE A 111 -4.27 -5.82 -17.32
C ILE A 111 -3.12 -6.33 -16.47
N ALA A 112 -1.97 -5.67 -16.53
CA ALA A 112 -0.88 -5.96 -15.61
C ALA A 112 -0.94 -5.03 -14.40
N THR A 113 -0.83 -5.58 -13.19
CA THR A 113 -0.95 -4.79 -11.97
C THR A 113 -0.37 -5.51 -10.76
N LYS A 114 0.01 -4.71 -9.76
CA LYS A 114 0.28 -5.18 -8.40
C LYS A 114 -1.01 -5.33 -7.57
N TYR A 115 -2.11 -4.76 -8.05
CA TYR A 115 -3.39 -4.64 -7.36
C TYR A 115 -4.52 -5.39 -8.09
N PRO A 116 -4.45 -6.73 -8.20
CA PRO A 116 -5.43 -7.53 -8.95
C PRO A 116 -6.86 -7.38 -8.44
N ASN A 117 -7.09 -7.33 -7.13
CA ASN A 117 -8.43 -7.24 -6.58
C ASN A 117 -9.06 -5.86 -6.83
N ALA A 118 -8.29 -4.79 -6.62
CA ALA A 118 -8.73 -3.42 -6.90
C ALA A 118 -9.00 -3.23 -8.41
N ALA A 119 -8.12 -3.73 -9.28
CA ALA A 119 -8.31 -3.65 -10.72
C ALA A 119 -9.55 -4.42 -11.19
N LYS A 120 -9.72 -5.67 -10.73
CA LYS A 120 -10.88 -6.50 -11.07
C LYS A 120 -12.18 -5.80 -10.69
N LYS A 121 -12.26 -5.32 -9.44
CA LYS A 121 -13.44 -4.61 -8.95
C LYS A 121 -13.78 -3.39 -9.82
N TYR A 122 -12.78 -2.57 -10.16
CA TYR A 122 -12.98 -1.39 -11.01
C TYR A 122 -13.55 -1.76 -12.38
N PHE A 123 -12.98 -2.75 -13.08
CA PHE A 123 -13.47 -3.13 -14.42
C PHE A 123 -14.84 -3.82 -14.37
N GLU A 124 -15.15 -4.59 -13.33
CA GLU A 124 -16.49 -5.14 -13.10
C GLU A 124 -17.53 -4.03 -12.90
N GLU A 125 -17.21 -2.97 -12.12
CA GLU A 125 -18.10 -1.82 -11.89
C GLU A 125 -18.45 -1.06 -13.17
N ILE A 126 -17.54 -1.00 -14.14
CA ILE A 126 -17.81 -0.37 -15.45
C ILE A 126 -18.29 -1.36 -16.52
N GLY A 127 -18.60 -2.61 -16.13
CA GLY A 127 -19.19 -3.62 -17.01
C GLY A 127 -18.22 -4.23 -18.01
N LEU A 128 -16.92 -4.20 -17.76
CA LEU A 128 -15.89 -4.77 -18.62
C LEU A 128 -15.26 -6.02 -18.00
N GLN A 129 -15.10 -7.06 -18.82
CA GLN A 129 -14.32 -8.23 -18.45
C GLN A 129 -12.85 -8.03 -18.84
N CYS A 130 -11.94 -8.41 -17.94
CA CYS A 130 -10.50 -8.35 -18.20
C CYS A 130 -9.78 -9.58 -17.62
N SER A 131 -8.63 -9.90 -18.18
CA SER A 131 -7.70 -10.87 -17.59
C SER A 131 -6.62 -10.15 -16.83
N ILE A 132 -6.41 -10.51 -15.56
CA ILE A 132 -5.44 -9.87 -14.69
C ILE A 132 -4.13 -10.66 -14.66
N LEU A 133 -3.03 -9.96 -14.92
CA LEU A 133 -1.67 -10.45 -14.73
C LEU A 133 -1.06 -9.78 -13.51
N LYS A 134 -0.88 -10.52 -12.44
CA LYS A 134 -0.23 -10.00 -11.23
C LYS A 134 1.27 -9.88 -11.43
N LEU A 135 1.80 -8.67 -11.27
CA LEU A 135 3.22 -8.36 -11.25
C LEU A 135 3.60 -7.74 -9.90
N TYR A 136 4.88 -7.84 -9.54
CA TYR A 136 5.38 -7.34 -8.27
C TYR A 136 6.25 -6.07 -8.40
N GLY A 137 6.60 -5.70 -9.62
CA GLY A 137 7.37 -4.51 -9.97
C GLY A 137 7.53 -4.36 -11.47
N SER A 138 8.10 -3.24 -11.93
CA SER A 138 8.32 -2.91 -13.34
C SER A 138 7.06 -3.07 -14.21
N ILE A 139 5.92 -2.66 -13.65
CA ILE A 139 4.60 -2.86 -14.26
C ILE A 139 4.50 -2.07 -15.56
N GLU A 140 5.14 -0.91 -15.64
CA GLU A 140 5.21 -0.02 -16.80
C GLU A 140 5.82 -0.67 -18.05
N LEU A 141 6.63 -1.72 -17.89
CA LEU A 141 7.20 -2.48 -19.00
C LEU A 141 6.20 -3.43 -19.67
N ALA A 142 5.14 -3.83 -18.99
CA ALA A 142 4.22 -4.83 -19.50
C ALA A 142 3.55 -4.43 -20.83
N PRO A 143 3.01 -3.21 -21.01
CA PRO A 143 2.49 -2.79 -22.31
C PRO A 143 3.56 -2.58 -23.38
N VAL A 144 4.77 -2.17 -22.97
CA VAL A 144 5.89 -1.97 -23.89
C VAL A 144 6.31 -3.29 -24.52
N LEU A 145 6.35 -4.35 -23.73
CA LEU A 145 6.70 -5.71 -24.15
C LEU A 145 5.49 -6.51 -24.67
N SER A 146 4.33 -5.86 -24.84
CA SER A 146 3.07 -6.50 -25.28
C SER A 146 2.62 -7.67 -24.38
N LEU A 147 2.98 -7.61 -23.10
CA LEU A 147 2.56 -8.57 -22.10
C LEU A 147 1.13 -8.27 -21.59
N SER A 148 0.75 -6.99 -21.62
CA SER A 148 -0.61 -6.53 -21.32
C SER A 148 -1.02 -5.36 -22.23
N ASP A 149 -2.33 -5.09 -22.31
CA ASP A 149 -2.89 -3.96 -23.04
C ASP A 149 -2.84 -2.69 -22.20
N PHE A 150 -3.14 -2.83 -20.92
CA PHE A 150 -3.13 -1.74 -19.94
C PHE A 150 -2.42 -2.19 -18.65
N ILE A 151 -2.14 -1.19 -17.82
CA ILE A 151 -1.68 -1.41 -16.44
C ILE A 151 -2.61 -0.70 -15.48
N VAL A 152 -2.68 -1.18 -14.24
CA VAL A 152 -3.22 -0.44 -13.10
C VAL A 152 -2.09 -0.27 -12.10
N ASP A 153 -1.73 0.98 -11.82
CA ASP A 153 -0.63 1.29 -10.92
C ASP A 153 -0.88 2.60 -10.16
N ILE A 154 -0.05 2.85 -9.15
CA ILE A 154 -0.10 4.04 -8.32
C ILE A 154 0.63 5.19 -9.01
N VAL A 155 -0.01 6.36 -9.02
CA VAL A 155 0.61 7.63 -9.42
C VAL A 155 0.54 8.61 -8.25
N GLU A 156 1.67 9.22 -7.93
CA GLU A 156 1.81 10.20 -6.84
C GLU A 156 1.65 11.63 -7.35
N SER A 157 2.23 11.91 -8.52
CA SER A 157 2.08 13.17 -9.26
C SER A 157 1.55 12.82 -10.64
N GLY A 158 0.35 13.18 -10.90
CA GLY A 158 -0.27 12.99 -12.21
C GLY A 158 0.20 14.03 -13.21
#